data_d083c470c45e37a70f86e6d8ad42ea46
#
_entry.id   d083c470c45e37a70f86e6d8ad42ea46
#
_cell.length_a   1.000
_cell.length_b   1.000
_cell.length_c   1.000
_cell.angle_alpha   90.00
_cell.angle_beta   90.00
_cell.angle_gamma   90.00
#
_symmetry.space_group_name_H-M   'P 1'
#
loop_
_entity.id
_entity.type
_entity.pdbx_description
1 polymer ?
#
loop_
_entity_poly.entity_id
_entity_poly.type
_entity_poly.pdbx_seq_one_letter_code
_entity_poly.pdbx_strand_id
1 'polypeptide(L)'
;MEFRHLEIFLAVAETKSFSKAAKHLFLSQSTVSSHIKNLESELQKPLFIRSTKSVELSPDGCTFLRYANSILEMREAALEALNAPSETILRIGASTIPSGYLLPKLLRGFHDSHPHTFFDIQQGDSGEILEKILDGSLELGFIGKKEDTPKCVFLPFCKDDLVLALPANQYYFHLLNQNPPIQEILKEPVILREQGSGTRKAADLYLDSIHLSPENLNVIARTNDLESTKRMIQNGMGISILSKYAVKDLEAQGVILTLPLESGIHRSFYIVYRKDNPLKSAFQDFIQYVKCQDFS
;
A
#
# COMPACT_ATOMS: atom_id res chain seq x y z
N MET A 1 15.64 27.52 14.07
CA MET A 1 14.59 27.01 13.13
C MET A 1 13.24 27.01 13.84
N GLU A 2 12.23 27.68 13.30
CA GLU A 2 10.89 27.75 13.85
C GLU A 2 9.93 26.87 13.05
N PHE A 3 8.85 26.38 13.66
CA PHE A 3 7.83 25.59 12.96
C PHE A 3 7.25 26.32 11.75
N ARG A 4 7.10 27.65 11.85
CA ARG A 4 6.64 28.49 10.74
C ARG A 4 7.54 28.41 9.50
N HIS A 5 8.85 28.24 9.69
CA HIS A 5 9.79 28.04 8.58
C HIS A 5 9.53 26.72 7.86
N LEU A 6 9.18 25.66 8.61
CA LEU A 6 8.84 24.34 8.04
C LEU A 6 7.52 24.38 7.27
N GLU A 7 6.48 25.00 7.85
CA GLU A 7 5.18 25.18 7.19
C GLU A 7 5.33 25.92 5.85
N ILE A 8 6.09 27.01 5.85
CA ILE A 8 6.36 27.80 4.64
C ILE A 8 7.18 27.00 3.61
N PHE A 9 8.19 26.25 4.07
CA PHE A 9 9.00 25.41 3.20
C PHE A 9 8.13 24.35 2.51
N LEU A 10 7.28 23.63 3.26
CA LEU A 10 6.39 22.61 2.72
C LEU A 10 5.40 23.21 1.70
N ALA A 11 4.79 24.35 2.00
CA ALA A 11 3.88 25.02 1.08
C ALA A 11 4.56 25.44 -0.24
N VAL A 12 5.83 25.89 -0.19
CA VAL A 12 6.59 26.21 -1.41
C VAL A 12 6.97 24.93 -2.17
N ALA A 13 7.35 23.85 -1.48
CA ALA A 13 7.68 22.58 -2.09
C ALA A 13 6.47 21.97 -2.83
N GLU A 14 5.30 21.98 -2.21
CA GLU A 14 4.04 21.48 -2.77
C GLU A 14 3.58 22.31 -3.98
N THR A 15 3.50 23.62 -3.81
CA THR A 15 2.96 24.52 -4.86
C THR A 15 3.96 24.80 -5.99
N LYS A 16 5.25 24.50 -5.80
CA LYS A 16 6.39 24.82 -6.68
C LYS A 16 6.42 26.30 -7.06
N SER A 17 5.92 27.17 -6.17
CA SER A 17 5.77 28.60 -6.42
C SER A 17 5.68 29.43 -5.14
N PHE A 18 6.59 30.38 -4.97
CA PHE A 18 6.57 31.31 -3.84
C PHE A 18 5.28 32.15 -3.77
N SER A 19 4.75 32.53 -4.93
CA SER A 19 3.53 33.36 -5.00
C SER A 19 2.28 32.54 -4.67
N LYS A 20 2.20 31.26 -5.10
CA LYS A 20 1.07 30.38 -4.76
C LYS A 20 1.13 29.99 -3.27
N ALA A 21 2.32 29.64 -2.75
CA ALA A 21 2.50 29.38 -1.33
C ALA A 21 2.12 30.58 -0.46
N ALA A 22 2.51 31.79 -0.87
CA ALA A 22 2.13 33.01 -0.17
C ALA A 22 0.61 33.19 -0.10
N LYS A 23 -0.11 32.99 -1.21
CA LYS A 23 -1.58 33.01 -1.23
C LYS A 23 -2.19 31.94 -0.33
N HIS A 24 -1.68 30.72 -0.39
CA HIS A 24 -2.14 29.61 0.43
C HIS A 24 -1.99 29.88 1.94
N LEU A 25 -0.89 30.51 2.33
CA LEU A 25 -0.57 30.83 3.72
C LEU A 25 -1.05 32.18 4.20
N PHE A 26 -1.78 32.96 3.35
CA PHE A 26 -2.23 34.35 3.62
C PHE A 26 -1.06 35.27 3.98
N LEU A 27 0.06 35.14 3.29
CA LEU A 27 1.28 35.91 3.47
C LEU A 27 1.61 36.74 2.18
N SER A 28 2.53 37.70 2.31
CA SER A 28 3.17 38.32 1.14
C SER A 28 4.25 37.38 0.56
N GLN A 29 4.48 37.46 -0.75
CA GLN A 29 5.56 36.69 -1.39
C GLN A 29 6.95 37.06 -0.82
N SER A 30 7.15 38.35 -0.47
CA SER A 30 8.39 38.81 0.17
C SER A 30 8.60 38.17 1.53
N THR A 31 7.53 38.01 2.32
CA THR A 31 7.58 37.32 3.61
C THR A 31 7.97 35.83 3.43
N VAL A 32 7.30 35.09 2.53
CA VAL A 32 7.65 33.72 2.22
C VAL A 32 9.10 33.58 1.77
N SER A 33 9.57 34.49 0.88
CA SER A 33 10.94 34.47 0.40
C SER A 33 11.96 34.75 1.51
N SER A 34 11.64 35.64 2.44
CA SER A 34 12.48 35.97 3.60
C SER A 34 12.62 34.75 4.54
N HIS A 35 11.50 34.09 4.88
CA HIS A 35 11.52 32.91 5.74
C HIS A 35 12.33 31.75 5.13
N ILE A 36 12.18 31.49 3.83
CA ILE A 36 12.98 30.48 3.15
C ILE A 36 14.46 30.85 3.15
N LYS A 37 14.79 32.12 2.87
CA LYS A 37 16.19 32.57 2.91
C LYS A 37 16.80 32.44 4.31
N ASN A 38 16.05 32.75 5.36
CA ASN A 38 16.49 32.57 6.74
C ASN A 38 16.74 31.10 7.07
N LEU A 39 15.82 30.21 6.64
CA LEU A 39 15.96 28.78 6.82
C LEU A 39 17.18 28.22 6.08
N GLU A 40 17.38 28.59 4.82
CA GLU A 40 18.55 28.19 4.01
C GLU A 40 19.87 28.72 4.64
N SER A 41 19.84 29.95 5.17
CA SER A 41 20.99 30.55 5.87
C SER A 41 21.32 29.83 7.17
N GLU A 42 20.33 29.46 7.97
CA GLU A 42 20.51 28.69 9.22
C GLU A 42 21.04 27.30 8.94
N LEU A 43 20.54 26.62 7.91
CA LEU A 43 20.98 25.29 7.52
C LEU A 43 22.30 25.30 6.72
N GLN A 44 22.74 26.47 6.27
CA GLN A 44 23.89 26.67 5.37
C GLN A 44 23.80 25.82 4.08
N LYS A 45 22.56 25.61 3.59
CA LYS A 45 22.26 24.80 2.43
C LYS A 45 21.11 25.42 1.62
N PRO A 46 21.22 25.48 0.28
CA PRO A 46 20.09 25.86 -0.55
C PRO A 46 19.07 24.71 -0.58
N LEU A 47 17.82 25.01 -0.26
CA LEU A 47 16.73 24.04 -0.30
C LEU A 47 15.98 24.06 -1.63
N PHE A 48 16.02 25.20 -2.35
CA PHE A 48 15.37 25.36 -3.64
C PHE A 48 16.37 25.79 -4.73
N ILE A 49 16.17 25.21 -5.91
CA ILE A 49 16.78 25.67 -7.16
C ILE A 49 15.77 26.58 -7.84
N ARG A 50 16.17 27.87 -7.99
CA ARG A 50 15.29 28.90 -8.59
C ARG A 50 15.73 29.16 -10.03
N SER A 51 14.84 28.97 -10.98
CA SER A 51 15.00 29.41 -12.36
C SER A 51 13.96 30.47 -12.70
N THR A 52 14.10 31.12 -13.85
CA THR A 52 13.10 32.08 -14.35
C THR A 52 11.74 31.42 -14.66
N LYS A 53 11.69 30.10 -14.77
CA LYS A 53 10.49 29.33 -15.18
C LYS A 53 9.98 28.38 -14.11
N SER A 54 10.80 27.95 -13.14
CA SER A 54 10.42 26.93 -12.16
C SER A 54 11.10 27.14 -10.80
N VAL A 55 10.46 26.61 -9.78
CA VAL A 55 11.00 26.42 -8.42
C VAL A 55 10.99 24.93 -8.15
N GLU A 56 12.16 24.36 -7.92
CA GLU A 56 12.35 22.94 -7.68
C GLU A 56 13.15 22.73 -6.40
N LEU A 57 12.97 21.57 -5.74
CA LEU A 57 13.78 21.23 -4.59
C LEU A 57 15.21 20.92 -5.02
N SER A 58 16.19 21.38 -4.24
CA SER A 58 17.55 20.90 -4.34
C SER A 58 17.66 19.47 -3.78
N PRO A 59 18.79 18.74 -3.98
CA PRO A 59 19.04 17.47 -3.31
C PRO A 59 18.95 17.57 -1.78
N ASP A 60 19.48 18.67 -1.19
CA ASP A 60 19.34 18.95 0.23
C ASP A 60 17.89 19.27 0.60
N GLY A 61 17.14 19.97 -0.27
CA GLY A 61 15.71 20.23 -0.12
C GLY A 61 14.86 18.97 -0.14
N CYS A 62 15.15 18.01 -1.02
CA CYS A 62 14.48 16.71 -1.04
C CYS A 62 14.74 15.90 0.25
N THR A 63 15.96 15.99 0.76
CA THR A 63 16.29 15.38 2.05
C THR A 63 15.55 16.05 3.19
N PHE A 64 15.58 17.39 3.23
CA PHE A 64 14.94 18.20 4.26
C PHE A 64 13.40 18.05 4.27
N LEU A 65 12.77 17.87 3.10
CA LEU A 65 11.32 17.68 2.97
C LEU A 65 10.80 16.55 3.87
N ARG A 66 11.50 15.42 3.91
CA ARG A 66 11.14 14.28 4.74
C ARG A 66 11.18 14.61 6.23
N TYR A 67 12.24 15.28 6.66
CA TYR A 67 12.41 15.67 8.06
C TYR A 67 11.43 16.77 8.47
N ALA A 68 11.15 17.74 7.59
CA ALA A 68 10.20 18.81 7.84
C ALA A 68 8.79 18.26 8.08
N ASN A 69 8.34 17.30 7.27
CA ASN A 69 7.08 16.60 7.48
C ASN A 69 7.06 15.89 8.84
N SER A 70 8.07 15.06 9.12
CA SER A 70 8.13 14.31 10.39
C SER A 70 8.14 15.22 11.64
N ILE A 71 8.79 16.37 11.57
CA ILE A 71 8.82 17.32 12.70
C ILE A 71 7.43 17.93 12.93
N LEU A 72 6.72 18.34 11.88
CA LEU A 72 5.38 18.91 12.03
C LEU A 72 4.37 17.83 12.48
N GLU A 73 4.46 16.62 11.95
CA GLU A 73 3.64 15.49 12.40
C GLU A 73 3.87 15.17 13.89
N MET A 74 5.14 15.18 14.35
CA MET A 74 5.46 14.95 15.75
C MET A 74 4.95 16.07 16.65
N ARG A 75 5.00 17.34 16.19
CA ARG A 75 4.39 18.47 16.90
C ARG A 75 2.88 18.28 17.06
N GLU A 76 2.17 17.97 15.97
CA GLU A 76 0.72 17.75 16.03
C GLU A 76 0.38 16.56 16.96
N ALA A 77 1.13 15.46 16.89
CA ALA A 77 0.96 14.33 17.79
C ALA A 77 1.15 14.71 19.28
N ALA A 78 2.11 15.57 19.57
CA ALA A 78 2.32 16.06 20.94
C ALA A 78 1.16 16.95 21.43
N LEU A 79 0.63 17.81 20.55
CA LEU A 79 -0.53 18.65 20.87
C LEU A 79 -1.80 17.80 21.06
N GLU A 80 -2.02 16.80 20.21
CA GLU A 80 -3.11 15.83 20.36
C GLU A 80 -3.02 15.08 21.68
N ALA A 81 -1.84 14.58 22.04
CA ALA A 81 -1.63 13.84 23.30
C ALA A 81 -1.90 14.68 24.55
N LEU A 82 -1.71 16.01 24.48
CA LEU A 82 -1.94 16.93 25.58
C LEU A 82 -3.41 17.37 25.70
N ASN A 83 -4.18 17.30 24.63
CA ASN A 83 -5.55 17.80 24.55
C ASN A 83 -6.65 16.73 24.67
N ALA A 84 -6.36 15.53 25.18
CA ALA A 84 -7.31 14.40 25.25
C ALA A 84 -8.65 14.73 25.98
N PRO A 85 -9.82 14.19 25.51
CA PRO A 85 -10.02 12.88 24.88
C PRO A 85 -10.20 13.00 23.36
N SER A 86 -9.13 13.01 22.63
CA SER A 86 -9.20 13.10 21.17
C SER A 86 -9.34 11.71 20.56
N GLU A 87 -10.16 11.62 19.54
CA GLU A 87 -10.21 10.47 18.64
C GLU A 87 -8.78 10.13 18.20
N THR A 88 -8.36 8.92 18.51
CA THR A 88 -7.07 8.41 18.06
C THR A 88 -7.17 8.10 16.58
N ILE A 89 -6.52 8.85 15.71
CA ILE A 89 -6.54 8.60 14.27
C ILE A 89 -5.40 7.64 13.88
N LEU A 90 -5.77 6.48 13.36
CA LEU A 90 -4.84 5.53 12.75
C LEU A 90 -4.92 5.62 11.23
N ARG A 91 -3.91 6.26 10.60
CA ARG A 91 -3.77 6.32 9.14
C ARG A 91 -3.00 5.10 8.66
N ILE A 92 -3.69 4.22 7.94
CA ILE A 92 -3.20 2.91 7.53
C ILE A 92 -3.21 2.81 6.01
N GLY A 93 -2.07 2.49 5.42
CA GLY A 93 -2.00 2.07 4.04
C GLY A 93 -2.25 0.58 3.90
N ALA A 94 -2.99 0.14 2.89
CA ALA A 94 -3.21 -1.28 2.68
C ALA A 94 -3.25 -1.65 1.20
N SER A 95 -2.55 -2.73 0.86
CA SER A 95 -2.69 -3.30 -0.49
C SER A 95 -4.01 -4.06 -0.62
N THR A 96 -4.41 -4.34 -1.87
CA THR A 96 -5.74 -4.81 -2.24
C THR A 96 -6.30 -5.93 -1.36
N ILE A 97 -5.54 -7.00 -1.11
CA ILE A 97 -6.04 -8.14 -0.32
C ILE A 97 -6.13 -7.80 1.18
N PRO A 98 -5.10 -7.28 1.85
CA PRO A 98 -5.23 -6.81 3.21
C PRO A 98 -6.37 -5.82 3.42
N SER A 99 -6.53 -4.83 2.53
CA SER A 99 -7.58 -3.81 2.62
C SER A 99 -8.99 -4.40 2.55
N GLY A 100 -9.24 -5.27 1.57
CA GLY A 100 -10.59 -5.78 1.32
C GLY A 100 -11.01 -6.96 2.19
N TYR A 101 -10.05 -7.80 2.64
CA TYR A 101 -10.38 -9.11 3.21
C TYR A 101 -9.84 -9.35 4.63
N LEU A 102 -8.80 -8.64 5.05
CA LEU A 102 -8.19 -8.85 6.36
C LEU A 102 -8.47 -7.70 7.33
N LEU A 103 -8.20 -6.46 6.91
CA LEU A 103 -8.38 -5.29 7.76
C LEU A 103 -9.80 -5.11 8.28
N PRO A 104 -10.89 -5.30 7.53
CA PRO A 104 -12.23 -5.08 8.07
C PRO A 104 -12.52 -5.85 9.35
N LYS A 105 -12.11 -7.13 9.42
CA LYS A 105 -12.25 -7.96 10.63
C LYS A 105 -11.35 -7.47 11.76
N LEU A 106 -10.11 -7.11 11.45
CA LEU A 106 -9.13 -6.62 12.42
C LEU A 106 -9.55 -5.29 13.03
N LEU A 107 -10.00 -4.36 12.19
CA LEU A 107 -10.44 -3.03 12.62
C LEU A 107 -11.67 -3.13 13.51
N ARG A 108 -12.65 -3.99 13.15
CA ARG A 108 -13.82 -4.23 13.98
C ARG A 108 -13.44 -4.72 15.38
N GLY A 109 -12.61 -5.75 15.47
CA GLY A 109 -12.23 -6.30 16.78
C GLY A 109 -11.36 -5.36 17.61
N PHE A 110 -10.50 -4.54 16.97
CA PHE A 110 -9.74 -3.51 17.67
C PHE A 110 -10.64 -2.38 18.17
N HIS A 111 -11.60 -1.93 17.35
CA HIS A 111 -12.55 -0.87 17.72
C HIS A 111 -13.40 -1.25 18.93
N ASP A 112 -13.79 -2.52 19.09
CA ASP A 112 -14.57 -2.99 20.25
C ASP A 112 -13.85 -2.74 21.58
N SER A 113 -12.51 -2.75 21.60
CA SER A 113 -11.67 -2.44 22.75
C SER A 113 -11.14 -0.99 22.79
N HIS A 114 -11.18 -0.29 21.66
CA HIS A 114 -10.70 1.09 21.48
C HIS A 114 -11.75 1.95 20.76
N PRO A 115 -12.90 2.24 21.37
CA PRO A 115 -14.05 2.84 20.69
C PRO A 115 -13.83 4.28 20.22
N HIS A 116 -12.80 4.96 20.71
CA HIS A 116 -12.42 6.32 20.29
C HIS A 116 -11.38 6.34 19.18
N THR A 117 -11.15 5.19 18.51
CA THR A 117 -10.21 5.12 17.38
C THR A 117 -10.92 5.38 16.08
N PHE A 118 -10.44 6.35 15.33
CA PHE A 118 -10.80 6.60 13.93
C PHE A 118 -9.77 5.97 13.00
N PHE A 119 -10.22 5.23 12.00
CA PHE A 119 -9.36 4.61 11.01
C PHE A 119 -9.48 5.33 9.67
N ASP A 120 -8.37 5.89 9.21
CA ASP A 120 -8.22 6.44 7.86
C ASP A 120 -7.42 5.43 7.02
N ILE A 121 -8.08 4.78 6.05
CA ILE A 121 -7.50 3.68 5.28
C ILE A 121 -7.28 4.11 3.84
N GLN A 122 -6.03 4.10 3.41
CA GLN A 122 -5.65 4.36 2.03
C GLN A 122 -5.31 3.06 1.32
N GLN A 123 -6.05 2.75 0.26
CA GLN A 123 -5.76 1.60 -0.59
C GLN A 123 -4.83 1.99 -1.73
N GLY A 124 -3.91 1.09 -2.06
CA GLY A 124 -3.03 1.18 -3.22
C GLY A 124 -2.47 -0.20 -3.59
N ASP A 125 -1.51 -0.28 -4.50
CA ASP A 125 -0.73 -1.51 -4.63
C ASP A 125 0.38 -1.58 -3.56
N SER A 126 1.07 -2.74 -3.48
CA SER A 126 2.11 -2.92 -2.44
C SER A 126 3.29 -1.98 -2.62
N GLY A 127 3.61 -1.57 -3.86
CA GLY A 127 4.68 -0.62 -4.16
C GLY A 127 4.29 0.79 -3.74
N GLU A 128 3.09 1.25 -4.13
CA GLU A 128 2.56 2.57 -3.76
C GLU A 128 2.47 2.76 -2.25
N ILE A 129 1.99 1.73 -1.52
CA ILE A 129 1.94 1.80 -0.06
C ILE A 129 3.34 1.87 0.54
N LEU A 130 4.29 1.08 0.02
CA LEU A 130 5.67 1.13 0.50
C LEU A 130 6.34 2.48 0.23
N GLU A 131 6.10 3.10 -0.92
CA GLU A 131 6.59 4.45 -1.22
C GLU A 131 6.05 5.48 -0.22
N LYS A 132 4.75 5.44 0.09
CA LYS A 132 4.12 6.33 1.09
C LYS A 132 4.65 6.10 2.51
N ILE A 133 5.06 4.87 2.86
CA ILE A 133 5.76 4.60 4.12
C ILE A 133 7.17 5.19 4.10
N LEU A 134 7.89 5.07 2.98
CA LEU A 134 9.26 5.56 2.84
C LEU A 134 9.35 7.09 2.83
N ASP A 135 8.38 7.77 2.24
CA ASP A 135 8.31 9.24 2.23
C ASP A 135 7.71 9.84 3.51
N GLY A 136 7.13 8.99 4.39
CA GLY A 136 6.56 9.40 5.67
C GLY A 136 5.11 9.89 5.59
N SER A 137 4.43 9.77 4.45
CA SER A 137 3.01 10.14 4.30
C SER A 137 2.07 9.11 4.95
N LEU A 138 2.58 7.90 5.21
CA LEU A 138 1.91 6.87 6.01
C LEU A 138 2.85 6.34 7.10
N GLU A 139 2.29 6.06 8.27
CA GLU A 139 3.02 5.50 9.41
C GLU A 139 3.03 3.97 9.41
N LEU A 140 1.93 3.34 8.97
CA LEU A 140 1.73 1.90 8.99
C LEU A 140 1.14 1.40 7.68
N GLY A 141 1.67 0.30 7.16
CA GLY A 141 1.19 -0.34 5.93
C GLY A 141 0.93 -1.83 6.11
N PHE A 142 -0.03 -2.36 5.35
CA PHE A 142 -0.36 -3.79 5.24
C PHE A 142 -0.21 -4.23 3.79
N ILE A 143 0.85 -4.97 3.46
CA ILE A 143 1.20 -5.26 2.07
C ILE A 143 1.47 -6.74 1.81
N GLY A 144 1.28 -7.17 0.56
CA GLY A 144 1.50 -8.55 0.11
C GLY A 144 2.86 -8.79 -0.55
N LYS A 145 3.79 -7.84 -0.46
CA LYS A 145 5.11 -7.93 -1.09
C LYS A 145 6.17 -7.41 -0.14
N LYS A 146 7.15 -8.25 0.22
CA LYS A 146 8.34 -7.80 0.93
C LYS A 146 9.37 -7.31 -0.08
N GLU A 147 9.98 -6.16 0.20
CA GLU A 147 11.10 -5.62 -0.56
C GLU A 147 12.35 -5.54 0.33
N ASP A 148 13.51 -5.67 -0.30
CA ASP A 148 14.78 -5.53 0.40
C ASP A 148 15.11 -4.04 0.57
N THR A 149 14.56 -3.45 1.61
CA THR A 149 14.87 -2.07 2.02
C THR A 149 15.28 -2.01 3.49
N PRO A 150 16.50 -1.54 3.78
CA PRO A 150 16.99 -1.47 5.16
C PRO A 150 16.24 -0.43 6.02
N LYS A 151 15.49 0.48 5.39
CA LYS A 151 14.77 1.58 6.06
C LYS A 151 13.49 1.15 6.74
N CYS A 152 12.92 -0.01 6.36
CA CYS A 152 11.64 -0.49 6.87
C CYS A 152 11.78 -1.77 7.70
N VAL A 153 10.82 -1.95 8.59
CA VAL A 153 10.54 -3.21 9.26
C VAL A 153 9.40 -3.89 8.53
N PHE A 154 9.53 -5.19 8.25
CA PHE A 154 8.48 -6.03 7.68
C PHE A 154 8.17 -7.15 8.66
N LEU A 155 6.98 -7.11 9.28
CA LEU A 155 6.51 -8.13 10.20
C LEU A 155 5.48 -9.01 9.49
N PRO A 156 5.75 -10.31 9.27
CA PRO A 156 4.74 -11.21 8.72
C PRO A 156 3.61 -11.36 9.74
N PHE A 157 2.34 -11.30 9.28
CA PHE A 157 1.19 -11.46 10.15
C PHE A 157 0.15 -12.47 9.67
N CYS A 158 0.08 -12.73 8.35
CA CYS A 158 -0.88 -13.66 7.79
C CYS A 158 -0.27 -14.38 6.58
N LYS A 159 -0.55 -15.67 6.42
CA LYS A 159 -0.21 -16.44 5.21
C LYS A 159 -1.31 -16.31 4.18
N ASP A 160 -0.96 -16.41 2.90
CA ASP A 160 -1.89 -16.38 1.78
C ASP A 160 -1.58 -17.52 0.81
N ASP A 161 -2.59 -18.29 0.51
CA ASP A 161 -2.53 -19.32 -0.51
C ASP A 161 -3.00 -18.73 -1.85
N LEU A 162 -2.29 -19.07 -2.92
CA LEU A 162 -2.73 -18.77 -4.27
C LEU A 162 -3.58 -19.92 -4.81
N VAL A 163 -4.58 -19.55 -5.57
CA VAL A 163 -5.43 -20.49 -6.30
C VAL A 163 -5.55 -20.05 -7.76
N LEU A 164 -5.72 -21.00 -8.67
CA LEU A 164 -6.21 -20.73 -10.00
C LEU A 164 -7.73 -20.62 -9.92
N ALA A 165 -8.27 -19.45 -10.24
CA ALA A 165 -9.70 -19.17 -10.29
C ALA A 165 -10.22 -19.34 -11.72
N LEU A 166 -11.28 -20.10 -11.88
CA LEU A 166 -11.87 -20.47 -13.18
C LEU A 166 -13.39 -20.19 -13.17
N PRO A 167 -13.99 -19.95 -14.33
CA PRO A 167 -15.44 -19.85 -14.45
C PRO A 167 -16.15 -21.13 -14.02
N ALA A 168 -17.26 -21.01 -13.25
CA ALA A 168 -18.08 -22.15 -12.87
C ALA A 168 -19.10 -22.49 -13.98
N ASN A 169 -18.62 -23.04 -15.09
CA ASN A 169 -19.44 -23.47 -16.22
C ASN A 169 -19.15 -24.93 -16.63
N GLN A 170 -20.00 -25.49 -17.48
CA GLN A 170 -19.89 -26.91 -17.90
C GLN A 170 -18.54 -27.24 -18.53
N TYR A 171 -17.95 -26.32 -19.29
CA TYR A 171 -16.65 -26.49 -19.94
C TYR A 171 -15.55 -26.74 -18.91
N TYR A 172 -15.41 -25.85 -17.92
CA TYR A 172 -14.36 -25.96 -16.91
C TYR A 172 -14.63 -27.09 -15.91
N PHE A 173 -15.91 -27.42 -15.60
CA PHE A 173 -16.21 -28.63 -14.85
C PHE A 173 -15.76 -29.88 -15.60
N HIS A 174 -16.01 -29.97 -16.91
CA HIS A 174 -15.57 -31.11 -17.72
C HIS A 174 -14.04 -31.18 -17.81
N LEU A 175 -13.40 -30.04 -18.01
CA LEU A 175 -11.93 -29.93 -18.08
C LEU A 175 -11.30 -30.45 -16.77
N LEU A 176 -11.75 -29.97 -15.62
CA LEU A 176 -11.21 -30.38 -14.31
C LEU A 176 -11.48 -31.86 -13.97
N ASN A 177 -12.60 -32.42 -14.41
CA ASN A 177 -12.89 -33.85 -14.22
C ASN A 177 -11.92 -34.78 -14.97
N GLN A 178 -11.22 -34.29 -15.96
CA GLN A 178 -10.17 -35.03 -16.67
C GLN A 178 -8.84 -35.03 -15.91
N ASN A 179 -8.75 -34.26 -14.82
CA ASN A 179 -7.58 -34.08 -13.99
C ASN A 179 -6.31 -33.73 -14.80
N PRO A 180 -6.36 -32.74 -15.71
CA PRO A 180 -5.21 -32.38 -16.54
C PRO A 180 -4.11 -31.73 -15.69
N PRO A 181 -2.84 -31.81 -16.12
CA PRO A 181 -1.77 -31.07 -15.48
C PRO A 181 -2.04 -29.55 -15.57
N ILE A 182 -1.59 -28.80 -14.59
CA ILE A 182 -1.83 -27.36 -14.48
C ILE A 182 -1.39 -26.59 -15.72
N GLN A 183 -0.32 -27.04 -16.39
CA GLN A 183 0.21 -26.44 -17.61
C GLN A 183 -0.78 -26.52 -18.78
N GLU A 184 -1.65 -27.53 -18.83
CA GLU A 184 -2.69 -27.63 -19.85
C GLU A 184 -3.82 -26.64 -19.56
N ILE A 185 -4.20 -26.47 -18.28
CA ILE A 185 -5.22 -25.49 -17.87
C ILE A 185 -4.74 -24.06 -18.15
N LEU A 186 -3.45 -23.79 -17.97
CA LEU A 186 -2.86 -22.46 -18.20
C LEU A 186 -2.73 -22.09 -19.69
N LYS A 187 -3.11 -22.97 -20.63
CA LYS A 187 -3.30 -22.60 -22.05
C LYS A 187 -4.62 -21.85 -22.31
N GLU A 188 -5.55 -21.92 -21.38
CA GLU A 188 -6.81 -21.16 -21.44
C GLU A 188 -6.54 -19.64 -21.44
N PRO A 189 -7.52 -18.81 -21.85
CA PRO A 189 -7.39 -17.36 -21.77
C PRO A 189 -7.11 -16.89 -20.34
N VAL A 190 -6.03 -16.11 -20.14
CA VAL A 190 -5.55 -15.67 -18.82
C VAL A 190 -5.78 -14.18 -18.62
N ILE A 191 -6.30 -13.82 -17.46
CA ILE A 191 -6.43 -12.45 -16.98
C ILE A 191 -5.33 -12.22 -15.94
N LEU A 192 -4.48 -11.23 -16.15
CA LEU A 192 -3.35 -10.92 -15.28
C LEU A 192 -3.62 -9.65 -14.45
N ARG A 193 -3.06 -9.63 -13.24
CA ARG A 193 -2.95 -8.42 -12.44
C ARG A 193 -1.80 -7.53 -12.93
N GLU A 194 -1.82 -6.27 -12.50
CA GLU A 194 -0.77 -5.26 -12.73
C GLU A 194 0.58 -5.68 -12.14
N GLN A 195 1.68 -5.10 -12.64
CA GLN A 195 3.05 -5.44 -12.21
C GLN A 195 3.37 -5.05 -10.76
N GLY A 196 2.77 -3.98 -10.22
CA GLY A 196 2.92 -3.53 -8.82
C GLY A 196 2.25 -4.45 -7.81
N SER A 197 1.35 -5.33 -8.26
CA SER A 197 0.58 -6.24 -7.41
C SER A 197 1.45 -7.31 -6.76
N GLY A 198 1.33 -7.46 -5.44
CA GLY A 198 1.92 -8.59 -4.72
C GLY A 198 1.37 -9.95 -5.17
N THR A 199 0.11 -10.01 -5.60
CA THR A 199 -0.50 -11.23 -6.19
C THR A 199 0.16 -11.57 -7.52
N ARG A 200 0.42 -10.58 -8.39
CA ARG A 200 1.11 -10.78 -9.65
C ARG A 200 2.52 -11.32 -9.43
N LYS A 201 3.30 -10.72 -8.53
CA LYS A 201 4.65 -11.20 -8.22
C LYS A 201 4.65 -12.64 -7.72
N ALA A 202 3.69 -13.02 -6.87
CA ALA A 202 3.58 -14.38 -6.37
C ALA A 202 3.13 -15.36 -7.47
N ALA A 203 2.25 -14.94 -8.37
CA ALA A 203 1.86 -15.73 -9.54
C ALA A 203 3.04 -15.94 -10.50
N ASP A 204 3.86 -14.91 -10.76
CA ASP A 204 5.05 -15.04 -11.60
C ASP A 204 6.05 -16.04 -10.99
N LEU A 205 6.30 -15.97 -9.66
CA LEU A 205 7.15 -16.96 -8.97
C LEU A 205 6.58 -18.39 -9.05
N TYR A 206 5.26 -18.54 -8.99
CA TYR A 206 4.64 -19.84 -9.21
C TYR A 206 4.87 -20.36 -10.63
N LEU A 207 4.62 -19.52 -11.64
CA LEU A 207 4.85 -19.88 -13.04
C LEU A 207 6.30 -20.27 -13.30
N ASP A 208 7.26 -19.52 -12.76
CA ASP A 208 8.68 -19.85 -12.83
C ASP A 208 8.99 -21.21 -12.21
N SER A 209 8.36 -21.54 -11.07
CA SER A 209 8.56 -22.85 -10.39
C SER A 209 8.11 -24.06 -11.20
N ILE A 210 7.16 -23.87 -12.11
CA ILE A 210 6.67 -24.90 -13.04
C ILE A 210 7.27 -24.74 -14.46
N HIS A 211 8.33 -23.92 -14.59
CA HIS A 211 9.03 -23.66 -15.85
C HIS A 211 8.15 -23.05 -16.95
N LEU A 212 7.17 -22.22 -16.59
CA LEU A 212 6.27 -21.53 -17.51
C LEU A 212 6.53 -20.04 -17.44
N SER A 213 6.93 -19.41 -18.57
CA SER A 213 7.06 -17.96 -18.64
C SER A 213 5.69 -17.29 -18.79
N PRO A 214 5.43 -16.15 -18.13
CA PRO A 214 4.22 -15.35 -18.36
C PRO A 214 4.00 -14.94 -19.82
N GLU A 215 5.06 -14.88 -20.61
CA GLU A 215 5.02 -14.58 -22.05
C GLU A 215 4.39 -15.70 -22.89
N ASN A 216 4.41 -16.93 -22.38
CA ASN A 216 3.84 -18.10 -23.03
C ASN A 216 2.35 -18.31 -22.71
N LEU A 217 1.77 -17.46 -21.84
CA LEU A 217 0.36 -17.51 -21.52
C LEU A 217 -0.49 -16.79 -22.60
N ASN A 218 -1.68 -17.31 -22.84
CA ASN A 218 -2.67 -16.63 -23.67
C ASN A 218 -3.32 -15.46 -22.89
N VAL A 219 -2.58 -14.37 -22.70
CA VAL A 219 -3.02 -13.21 -21.92
C VAL A 219 -4.00 -12.37 -22.73
N ILE A 220 -5.27 -12.35 -22.29
CA ILE A 220 -6.35 -11.60 -22.97
C ILE A 220 -6.71 -10.29 -22.27
N ALA A 221 -6.35 -10.11 -21.01
CA ALA A 221 -6.60 -8.88 -20.27
C ALA A 221 -5.54 -8.65 -19.16
N ARG A 222 -5.32 -7.38 -18.85
CA ARG A 222 -4.56 -6.93 -17.68
C ARG A 222 -5.37 -5.86 -16.96
N THR A 223 -5.49 -5.96 -15.63
CA THR A 223 -6.23 -4.98 -14.83
C THR A 223 -5.61 -4.81 -13.45
N ASN A 224 -5.72 -3.61 -12.88
CA ASN A 224 -5.36 -3.30 -11.50
C ASN A 224 -6.54 -3.44 -10.53
N ASP A 225 -7.76 -3.65 -11.07
CA ASP A 225 -8.94 -3.84 -10.25
C ASP A 225 -9.28 -5.32 -10.06
N LEU A 226 -9.24 -5.76 -8.78
CA LEU A 226 -9.53 -7.14 -8.41
C LEU A 226 -11.00 -7.52 -8.66
N GLU A 227 -11.93 -6.61 -8.42
CA GLU A 227 -13.35 -6.89 -8.63
C GLU A 227 -13.65 -7.07 -10.12
N SER A 228 -13.06 -6.26 -10.99
CA SER A 228 -13.13 -6.46 -12.44
C SER A 228 -12.56 -7.82 -12.85
N THR A 229 -11.42 -8.23 -12.26
CA THR A 229 -10.84 -9.57 -12.52
C THR A 229 -11.84 -10.68 -12.17
N LYS A 230 -12.41 -10.63 -10.96
CA LYS A 230 -13.40 -11.62 -10.50
C LYS A 230 -14.63 -11.67 -11.42
N ARG A 231 -15.16 -10.50 -11.82
CA ARG A 231 -16.31 -10.41 -12.73
C ARG A 231 -16.01 -10.94 -14.13
N MET A 232 -14.80 -10.69 -14.66
CA MET A 232 -14.37 -11.26 -15.95
C MET A 232 -14.33 -12.79 -15.87
N ILE A 233 -13.84 -13.37 -14.78
CA ILE A 233 -13.86 -14.83 -14.57
C ILE A 233 -15.30 -15.35 -14.50
N GLN A 234 -16.16 -14.71 -13.68
CA GLN A 234 -17.57 -15.10 -13.55
C GLN A 234 -18.31 -15.10 -14.89
N ASN A 235 -17.99 -14.15 -15.78
CA ASN A 235 -18.59 -14.04 -17.11
C ASN A 235 -17.94 -14.98 -18.16
N GLY A 236 -17.05 -15.87 -17.73
CA GLY A 236 -16.44 -16.87 -18.63
C GLY A 236 -15.35 -16.33 -19.54
N MET A 237 -14.82 -15.12 -19.29
CA MET A 237 -13.83 -14.50 -20.16
C MET A 237 -12.46 -15.20 -20.09
N GLY A 238 -12.11 -15.80 -18.95
CA GLY A 238 -10.84 -16.50 -18.77
C GLY A 238 -10.58 -16.86 -17.32
N ILE A 239 -9.34 -17.30 -17.06
CA ILE A 239 -8.85 -17.76 -15.75
C ILE A 239 -7.86 -16.77 -15.17
N SER A 240 -7.62 -16.82 -13.86
CA SER A 240 -6.60 -15.98 -13.21
C SER A 240 -6.01 -16.64 -11.96
N ILE A 241 -4.73 -16.39 -11.67
CA ILE A 241 -4.10 -16.76 -10.40
C ILE A 241 -4.38 -15.64 -9.39
N LEU A 242 -5.10 -15.96 -8.33
CA LEU A 242 -5.56 -15.02 -7.32
C LEU A 242 -5.26 -15.52 -5.90
N SER A 243 -5.36 -14.60 -4.93
CA SER A 243 -5.40 -14.94 -3.52
C SER A 243 -6.67 -15.72 -3.19
N LYS A 244 -6.54 -16.77 -2.39
CA LYS A 244 -7.69 -17.54 -1.89
C LYS A 244 -8.67 -16.66 -1.11
N TYR A 245 -8.17 -15.68 -0.36
CA TYR A 245 -9.02 -14.71 0.34
C TYR A 245 -9.96 -13.96 -0.61
N ALA A 246 -9.50 -13.65 -1.82
CA ALA A 246 -10.27 -12.86 -2.78
C ALA A 246 -11.45 -13.61 -3.40
N VAL A 247 -11.40 -14.94 -3.43
CA VAL A 247 -12.37 -15.78 -4.17
C VAL A 247 -13.16 -16.74 -3.29
N LYS A 248 -12.82 -16.85 -2.00
CA LYS A 248 -13.42 -17.79 -1.05
C LYS A 248 -14.95 -17.70 -1.02
N ASP A 249 -15.50 -16.50 -1.00
CA ASP A 249 -16.95 -16.29 -0.96
C ASP A 249 -17.63 -16.69 -2.27
N LEU A 250 -17.00 -16.40 -3.41
CA LEU A 250 -17.52 -16.76 -4.73
C LEU A 250 -17.43 -18.26 -5.00
N GLU A 251 -16.40 -18.91 -4.50
CA GLU A 251 -16.28 -20.37 -4.51
C GLU A 251 -17.40 -21.02 -3.69
N ALA A 252 -17.63 -20.54 -2.47
CA ALA A 252 -18.69 -21.02 -1.59
C ALA A 252 -20.10 -20.84 -2.21
N GLN A 253 -20.27 -19.81 -3.03
CA GLN A 253 -21.50 -19.56 -3.78
C GLN A 253 -21.60 -20.38 -5.08
N GLY A 254 -20.57 -21.12 -5.46
CA GLY A 254 -20.50 -21.89 -6.69
C GLY A 254 -20.42 -21.04 -7.97
N VAL A 255 -19.99 -19.77 -7.86
CA VAL A 255 -19.92 -18.83 -8.98
C VAL A 255 -18.55 -18.86 -9.68
N ILE A 256 -17.52 -19.27 -8.94
CA ILE A 256 -16.16 -19.49 -9.42
C ILE A 256 -15.69 -20.87 -8.94
N LEU A 257 -14.92 -21.58 -9.76
CA LEU A 257 -14.18 -22.75 -9.35
C LEU A 257 -12.77 -22.34 -8.93
N THR A 258 -12.18 -23.05 -7.97
CA THR A 258 -10.79 -22.85 -7.61
C THR A 258 -10.01 -24.14 -7.67
N LEU A 259 -8.74 -24.05 -8.11
CA LEU A 259 -7.77 -25.13 -8.07
C LEU A 259 -6.59 -24.67 -7.22
N PRO A 260 -6.28 -25.36 -6.11
CA PRO A 260 -5.10 -25.07 -5.31
C PRO A 260 -3.81 -25.18 -6.15
N LEU A 261 -2.88 -24.26 -5.95
CA LEU A 261 -1.59 -24.29 -6.62
C LEU A 261 -0.56 -25.01 -5.72
N GLU A 262 -0.21 -26.21 -6.07
CA GLU A 262 0.79 -27.02 -5.36
C GLU A 262 2.19 -26.54 -5.72
N SER A 263 2.70 -25.56 -5.01
CA SER A 263 4.03 -25.01 -5.32
C SER A 263 5.02 -25.05 -4.15
N GLY A 264 4.55 -25.30 -2.93
CA GLY A 264 5.35 -25.02 -1.73
C GLY A 264 5.71 -23.53 -1.55
N ILE A 265 5.25 -22.66 -2.46
CA ILE A 265 5.45 -21.22 -2.39
C ILE A 265 4.35 -20.64 -1.52
N HIS A 266 4.70 -20.34 -0.28
CA HIS A 266 3.82 -19.60 0.64
C HIS A 266 4.16 -18.12 0.53
N ARG A 267 3.15 -17.31 0.31
CA ARG A 267 3.29 -15.88 0.44
C ARG A 267 2.76 -15.43 1.80
N SER A 268 3.36 -14.38 2.34
CA SER A 268 2.90 -13.76 3.57
C SER A 268 2.46 -12.32 3.31
N PHE A 269 1.48 -11.88 4.06
CA PHE A 269 1.20 -10.45 4.22
C PHE A 269 2.03 -9.89 5.36
N TYR A 270 2.46 -8.64 5.19
CA TYR A 270 3.38 -7.97 6.09
C TYR A 270 2.77 -6.67 6.61
N ILE A 271 2.97 -6.43 7.89
CA ILE A 271 2.89 -5.08 8.44
C ILE A 271 4.22 -4.41 8.14
N VAL A 272 4.18 -3.19 7.59
CA VAL A 272 5.37 -2.42 7.23
C VAL A 272 5.34 -1.05 7.88
N TYR A 273 6.48 -0.61 8.41
CA TYR A 273 6.68 0.73 8.96
C TYR A 273 8.16 1.11 8.93
N ARG A 274 8.47 2.39 9.06
CA ARG A 274 9.86 2.87 9.04
C ARG A 274 10.57 2.56 10.36
N LYS A 275 11.87 2.21 10.28
CA LYS A 275 12.72 1.95 11.46
C LYS A 275 13.09 3.22 12.22
N ASP A 276 13.27 4.31 11.49
CA ASP A 276 13.77 5.59 11.99
C ASP A 276 12.66 6.52 12.49
N ASN A 277 11.40 6.11 12.37
CA ASN A 277 10.25 6.85 12.89
C ASN A 277 9.56 6.03 14.00
N PRO A 278 9.66 6.44 15.28
CA PRO A 278 9.00 5.75 16.36
C PRO A 278 7.48 5.82 16.17
N LEU A 279 6.85 4.66 16.09
CA LEU A 279 5.39 4.58 16.01
C LEU A 279 4.74 5.13 17.29
N LYS A 280 3.67 5.89 17.13
CA LYS A 280 2.78 6.29 18.24
C LYS A 280 2.27 5.05 18.97
N SER A 281 1.94 5.18 20.26
CA SER A 281 1.47 4.06 21.09
C SER A 281 0.29 3.32 20.47
N ALA A 282 -0.68 4.03 19.93
CA ALA A 282 -1.87 3.45 19.31
C ALA A 282 -1.55 2.52 18.11
N PHE A 283 -0.52 2.84 17.31
CA PHE A 283 -0.07 1.94 16.24
C PHE A 283 0.63 0.70 16.81
N GLN A 284 1.41 0.87 17.90
CA GLN A 284 2.05 -0.26 18.58
C GLN A 284 1.00 -1.21 19.17
N ASP A 285 -0.06 -0.67 19.80
CA ASP A 285 -1.18 -1.42 20.34
C ASP A 285 -1.93 -2.17 19.23
N PHE A 286 -2.18 -1.50 18.09
CA PHE A 286 -2.81 -2.14 16.93
C PHE A 286 -1.95 -3.25 16.34
N ILE A 287 -0.63 -3.04 16.19
CA ILE A 287 0.29 -4.08 15.70
C ILE A 287 0.29 -5.29 16.67
N GLN A 288 0.33 -5.04 17.97
CA GLN A 288 0.30 -6.11 18.97
C GLN A 288 -1.03 -6.87 18.92
N TYR A 289 -2.15 -6.16 18.78
CA TYR A 289 -3.45 -6.77 18.57
C TYR A 289 -3.48 -7.67 17.33
N VAL A 290 -2.99 -7.18 16.18
CA VAL A 290 -2.95 -7.96 14.93
C VAL A 290 -2.11 -9.22 15.08
N LYS A 291 -0.97 -9.17 15.80
CA LYS A 291 -0.10 -10.33 16.03
C LYS A 291 -0.77 -11.43 16.87
N CYS A 292 -1.74 -11.07 17.70
CA CYS A 292 -2.48 -12.00 18.55
C CYS A 292 -3.67 -12.66 17.83
N GLN A 293 -3.98 -12.24 16.58
CA GLN A 293 -5.10 -12.80 15.83
C GLN A 293 -4.72 -14.09 15.10
N ASP A 294 -5.67 -15.01 15.05
CA ASP A 294 -5.58 -16.22 14.23
C ASP A 294 -6.19 -15.93 12.85
N PHE A 295 -5.43 -16.23 11.81
CA PHE A 295 -5.81 -16.08 10.40
C PHE A 295 -5.99 -17.44 9.68
N SER A 296 -6.10 -18.54 10.45
CA SER A 296 -6.35 -19.88 9.91
C SER A 296 -7.74 -20.05 9.29
#